data_92b3ef4f2f15d3e8beae829c53e7b014
#
_entry.id   92b3ef4f2f15d3e8beae829c53e7b014
#
_cell.length_a   1.000
_cell.length_b   1.000
_cell.length_c   1.000
_cell.angle_alpha   90.00
_cell.angle_beta   90.00
_cell.angle_gamma   90.00
#
_symmetry.space_group_name_H-M   'P 1'
#
loop_
_entity.id
_entity.type
_entity.pdbx_description
1 polymer ?
#
loop_
_entity_poly.entity_id
_entity_poly.type
_entity_poly.pdbx_seq_one_letter_code
_entity_poly.pdbx_strand_id
1 'polypeptide(L)'
;VGMISATGTASSSTVLKGNGTWGSGSPLEFVSSTTASSSASVALTGIDNSADTWMVLIEGVNVAEDGKEPWIRTSNDTSSHSYDSGGSDYAWSFNSAYGASTTSYNKFETGDSKIQMGQDANYPGNDATSAWSAKIFIHNPSVTTYHTIITFDLSMQGTNQESHRTFGSGQRKAAEAVTAIQFLMSSGNFDTGKFSLFKIKHA
;
A
#
# COMPACT_ATOMS: atom_id res chain seq x y z
N VAL A 1 -9.00 -49.06 -3.58
CA VAL A 1 -8.57 -47.66 -3.51
C VAL A 1 -9.85 -46.86 -3.31
N GLY A 2 -10.05 -46.34 -2.08
CA GLY A 2 -11.21 -45.51 -1.77
C GLY A 2 -11.14 -44.19 -2.55
N MET A 3 -12.21 -43.82 -3.26
CA MET A 3 -12.31 -42.51 -3.86
C MET A 3 -12.47 -41.45 -2.74
N ILE A 4 -11.64 -40.43 -2.77
CA ILE A 4 -11.83 -39.27 -1.88
C ILE A 4 -13.04 -38.50 -2.45
N SER A 5 -14.14 -38.48 -1.70
CA SER A 5 -15.28 -37.66 -2.03
C SER A 5 -15.05 -36.26 -1.50
N ALA A 6 -14.81 -35.30 -2.40
CA ALA A 6 -14.63 -33.89 -2.06
C ALA A 6 -15.94 -33.14 -2.23
N THR A 7 -16.33 -32.32 -1.25
CA THR A 7 -17.50 -31.44 -1.33
C THR A 7 -17.07 -30.02 -1.72
N GLY A 8 -17.91 -29.35 -2.53
CA GLY A 8 -17.62 -28.03 -3.07
C GLY A 8 -17.13 -28.10 -4.52
N THR A 9 -16.73 -26.96 -5.06
CA THR A 9 -16.30 -26.82 -6.45
C THR A 9 -14.79 -26.61 -6.53
N ALA A 10 -14.10 -27.47 -7.28
CA ALA A 10 -12.71 -27.26 -7.64
C ALA A 10 -12.57 -26.06 -8.59
N SER A 11 -11.61 -25.22 -8.33
CA SER A 11 -11.25 -24.08 -9.21
C SER A 11 -9.75 -23.80 -9.10
N SER A 12 -9.23 -22.92 -9.93
CA SER A 12 -7.83 -22.49 -9.85
C SER A 12 -7.49 -21.74 -8.54
N SER A 13 -8.49 -21.27 -7.81
CA SER A 13 -8.35 -20.54 -6.54
C SER A 13 -8.69 -21.37 -5.31
N THR A 14 -9.04 -22.66 -5.47
CA THR A 14 -9.38 -23.54 -4.34
C THR A 14 -8.39 -24.69 -4.20
N VAL A 15 -8.19 -25.15 -2.97
CA VAL A 15 -7.42 -26.34 -2.63
C VAL A 15 -8.32 -27.34 -1.90
N LEU A 16 -8.05 -28.64 -2.05
CA LEU A 16 -8.71 -29.67 -1.28
C LEU A 16 -8.12 -29.66 0.15
N LYS A 17 -8.92 -29.29 1.11
CA LYS A 17 -8.55 -29.28 2.54
C LYS A 17 -8.54 -30.69 3.12
N GLY A 18 -7.83 -30.91 4.21
CA GLY A 18 -7.74 -32.21 4.89
C GLY A 18 -9.07 -32.77 5.41
N ASN A 19 -10.11 -31.96 5.48
CA ASN A 19 -11.48 -32.37 5.82
C ASN A 19 -12.32 -32.78 4.58
N GLY A 20 -11.72 -32.89 3.40
CA GLY A 20 -12.40 -33.28 2.17
C GLY A 20 -13.20 -32.16 1.49
N THR A 21 -13.05 -30.90 1.88
CA THR A 21 -13.76 -29.78 1.24
C THR A 21 -12.82 -28.97 0.32
N TRP A 22 -13.34 -28.44 -0.77
CA TRP A 22 -12.66 -27.43 -1.56
C TRP A 22 -12.88 -26.05 -0.92
N GLY A 23 -11.83 -25.28 -0.75
CA GLY A 23 -11.92 -23.94 -0.21
C GLY A 23 -10.68 -23.11 -0.49
N SER A 24 -10.72 -21.82 -0.18
CA SER A 24 -9.56 -20.94 -0.33
C SER A 24 -8.33 -21.55 0.35
N GLY A 25 -7.27 -21.70 -0.40
CA GLY A 25 -6.04 -22.35 0.06
C GLY A 25 -5.06 -21.40 0.73
N SER A 26 -5.25 -20.10 0.59
CA SER A 26 -4.33 -19.10 1.12
C SER A 26 -5.10 -18.04 1.90
N PRO A 27 -4.60 -17.67 3.10
CA PRO A 27 -5.12 -16.49 3.81
C PRO A 27 -4.80 -15.19 3.03
N LEU A 28 -3.81 -15.20 2.14
CA LEU A 28 -3.46 -14.09 1.27
C LEU A 28 -4.02 -14.36 -0.13
N GLU A 29 -4.94 -13.52 -0.59
CA GLU A 29 -5.58 -13.62 -1.91
C GLU A 29 -5.21 -12.41 -2.77
N PHE A 30 -4.65 -12.66 -3.94
CA PHE A 30 -4.37 -11.61 -4.93
C PHE A 30 -5.67 -11.05 -5.49
N VAL A 31 -5.76 -9.73 -5.58
CA VAL A 31 -6.93 -9.02 -6.11
C VAL A 31 -6.62 -8.37 -7.45
N SER A 32 -5.63 -7.51 -7.49
CA SER A 32 -5.28 -6.77 -8.71
C SER A 32 -3.84 -6.29 -8.66
N SER A 33 -3.31 -5.90 -9.81
CA SER A 33 -2.03 -5.17 -9.89
C SER A 33 -2.05 -4.13 -10.99
N THR A 34 -1.29 -3.06 -10.78
CA THR A 34 -1.04 -2.00 -11.75
C THR A 34 0.46 -1.82 -11.90
N THR A 35 0.93 -1.72 -13.13
CA THR A 35 2.32 -1.37 -13.45
C THR A 35 2.38 0.10 -13.80
N ALA A 36 3.23 0.85 -13.12
CA ALA A 36 3.53 2.23 -13.47
C ALA A 36 4.42 2.31 -14.71
N SER A 37 4.16 3.27 -15.56
CA SER A 37 4.95 3.63 -16.74
C SER A 37 4.77 5.11 -16.99
N SER A 38 5.71 5.93 -16.54
CA SER A 38 5.64 7.39 -16.54
C SER A 38 4.30 7.91 -15.99
N SER A 39 3.85 7.33 -14.88
CA SER A 39 2.51 7.53 -14.31
C SER A 39 2.54 8.59 -13.22
N ALA A 40 1.72 9.63 -13.33
CA ALA A 40 1.58 10.68 -12.30
C ALA A 40 1.01 10.13 -10.98
N SER A 41 0.24 9.05 -11.06
CA SER A 41 -0.26 8.32 -9.89
C SER A 41 -0.60 6.89 -10.25
N VAL A 42 -0.69 6.02 -9.25
CA VAL A 42 -1.17 4.65 -9.35
C VAL A 42 -2.33 4.46 -8.39
N ALA A 43 -3.45 3.98 -8.90
CA ALA A 43 -4.63 3.68 -8.12
C ALA A 43 -4.89 2.18 -8.07
N LEU A 44 -5.26 1.69 -6.89
CA LEU A 44 -5.75 0.34 -6.66
C LEU A 44 -7.16 0.44 -6.08
N THR A 45 -8.09 -0.23 -6.74
CA THR A 45 -9.52 -0.20 -6.44
C THR A 45 -10.03 -1.58 -6.05
N GLY A 46 -11.28 -1.66 -5.57
CA GLY A 46 -11.90 -2.93 -5.22
C GLY A 46 -11.66 -3.35 -3.77
N ILE A 47 -11.26 -2.42 -2.92
CA ILE A 47 -11.26 -2.62 -1.47
C ILE A 47 -12.72 -2.65 -1.01
N ASP A 48 -13.10 -3.71 -0.31
CA ASP A 48 -14.46 -3.97 0.14
C ASP A 48 -14.49 -4.62 1.53
N ASN A 49 -15.65 -5.10 1.95
CA ASN A 49 -15.85 -5.76 3.24
C ASN A 49 -15.54 -7.27 3.24
N SER A 50 -14.91 -7.80 2.21
CA SER A 50 -14.59 -9.22 2.11
C SER A 50 -13.34 -9.63 2.93
N ALA A 51 -12.63 -8.66 3.48
CA ALA A 51 -11.51 -8.87 4.39
C ALA A 51 -11.34 -7.69 5.35
N ASP A 52 -10.93 -7.98 6.58
CA ASP A 52 -10.67 -6.96 7.61
C ASP A 52 -9.31 -6.26 7.41
N THR A 53 -8.39 -6.90 6.71
CA THR A 53 -7.07 -6.35 6.41
C THR A 53 -6.74 -6.54 4.94
N TRP A 54 -6.27 -5.47 4.34
CA TRP A 54 -5.77 -5.45 2.97
C TRP A 54 -4.29 -5.12 2.96
N MET A 55 -3.57 -5.66 1.99
CA MET A 55 -2.14 -5.42 1.83
C MET A 55 -1.85 -4.91 0.43
N VAL A 56 -1.00 -3.88 0.34
CA VAL A 56 -0.37 -3.47 -0.91
C VAL A 56 1.10 -3.83 -0.85
N LEU A 57 1.56 -4.54 -1.87
CA LEU A 57 2.97 -4.78 -2.12
C LEU A 57 3.39 -3.89 -3.30
N ILE A 58 4.42 -3.08 -3.06
CA ILE A 58 5.01 -2.18 -4.07
C ILE A 58 6.44 -2.66 -4.32
N GLU A 59 6.79 -2.85 -5.58
CA GLU A 59 8.06 -3.45 -5.97
C GLU A 59 8.72 -2.68 -7.11
N GLY A 60 10.02 -2.43 -6.95
CA GLY A 60 10.89 -1.91 -8.00
C GLY A 60 10.45 -0.57 -8.57
N VAL A 61 9.99 0.35 -7.73
CA VAL A 61 9.57 1.68 -8.19
C VAL A 61 10.79 2.54 -8.42
N ASN A 62 10.92 3.06 -9.64
CA ASN A 62 11.80 4.17 -9.97
C ASN A 62 10.97 5.42 -10.20
N VAL A 63 11.54 6.60 -9.95
CA VAL A 63 10.86 7.91 -9.99
C VAL A 63 11.54 8.86 -10.96
N ALA A 64 10.79 9.79 -11.55
CA ALA A 64 11.30 10.74 -12.52
C ALA A 64 12.13 11.86 -11.87
N GLU A 65 11.90 12.15 -10.60
CA GLU A 65 12.55 13.25 -9.88
C GLU A 65 13.11 12.78 -8.54
N ASP A 66 14.36 13.16 -8.27
CA ASP A 66 15.01 12.95 -6.99
C ASP A 66 14.32 13.65 -5.83
N GLY A 67 14.40 13.02 -4.66
CA GLY A 67 14.06 13.67 -3.40
C GLY A 67 12.59 14.04 -3.26
N LYS A 68 11.70 13.33 -3.93
CA LYS A 68 10.26 13.56 -3.83
C LYS A 68 9.61 12.55 -2.89
N GLU A 69 8.69 13.05 -2.09
CA GLU A 69 8.01 12.27 -1.07
C GLU A 69 6.97 11.33 -1.70
N PRO A 70 6.94 10.04 -1.35
CA PRO A 70 5.83 9.16 -1.69
C PRO A 70 4.63 9.43 -0.77
N TRP A 71 3.46 9.56 -1.35
CA TRP A 71 2.21 9.90 -0.68
C TRP A 71 1.14 8.85 -0.91
N ILE A 72 0.21 8.74 0.05
CA ILE A 72 -1.02 7.97 -0.06
C ILE A 72 -2.22 8.91 0.07
N ARG A 73 -3.24 8.66 -0.75
CA ARG A 73 -4.61 9.16 -0.60
C ARG A 73 -5.61 8.03 -0.70
N THR A 74 -6.79 8.21 -0.15
CA THR A 74 -7.87 7.21 -0.16
C THR A 74 -9.13 7.79 -0.77
N SER A 75 -10.03 6.93 -1.23
CA SER A 75 -11.37 7.28 -1.70
C SER A 75 -12.41 6.40 -1.02
N ASN A 76 -13.59 6.95 -0.80
CA ASN A 76 -14.79 6.24 -0.32
C ASN A 76 -15.83 6.01 -1.45
N ASP A 77 -15.55 6.46 -2.66
CA ASP A 77 -16.44 6.29 -3.80
C ASP A 77 -16.46 4.83 -4.27
N THR A 78 -17.62 4.36 -4.70
CA THR A 78 -17.80 2.99 -5.18
C THR A 78 -17.59 2.81 -6.67
N SER A 79 -17.47 3.90 -7.43
CA SER A 79 -17.31 3.87 -8.89
C SER A 79 -16.24 4.85 -9.37
N SER A 80 -16.56 6.10 -9.62
CA SER A 80 -15.57 7.09 -10.07
C SER A 80 -14.80 7.65 -8.88
N HIS A 81 -13.66 7.02 -8.54
CA HIS A 81 -12.91 7.34 -7.35
C HIS A 81 -12.33 8.76 -7.39
N SER A 82 -12.83 9.61 -6.49
CA SER A 82 -12.25 10.89 -6.12
C SER A 82 -11.41 10.70 -4.86
N TYR A 83 -10.15 11.08 -4.90
CA TYR A 83 -9.23 10.88 -3.78
C TYR A 83 -9.21 12.11 -2.89
N ASP A 84 -9.47 11.89 -1.59
CA ASP A 84 -9.49 12.96 -0.60
C ASP A 84 -8.17 13.71 -0.57
N SER A 85 -8.24 15.03 -0.58
CA SER A 85 -7.06 15.91 -0.62
C SER A 85 -7.24 17.21 0.15
N GLY A 86 -8.22 17.27 1.04
CA GLY A 86 -8.42 18.39 1.96
C GLY A 86 -7.30 18.46 3.00
N GLY A 87 -6.95 19.66 3.42
CA GLY A 87 -5.82 19.91 4.32
C GLY A 87 -5.95 19.33 5.74
N SER A 88 -7.05 18.62 6.03
CA SER A 88 -7.28 17.97 7.33
C SER A 88 -7.80 16.53 7.19
N ASP A 89 -7.73 15.94 5.99
CA ASP A 89 -8.30 14.61 5.73
C ASP A 89 -7.48 13.49 6.35
N TYR A 90 -6.20 13.72 6.61
CA TYR A 90 -5.29 12.72 7.13
C TYR A 90 -4.48 13.20 8.33
N ALA A 91 -4.04 12.25 9.14
CA ALA A 91 -2.97 12.41 10.11
C ALA A 91 -1.97 11.24 9.93
N TRP A 92 -0.69 11.49 10.18
CA TRP A 92 0.33 10.47 9.96
C TRP A 92 1.60 10.73 10.80
N SER A 93 2.39 9.68 10.96
CA SER A 93 3.72 9.75 11.54
C SER A 93 4.63 8.67 10.97
N PHE A 94 5.93 8.97 10.88
CA PHE A 94 6.93 7.99 10.49
C PHE A 94 8.27 8.20 11.17
N ASN A 95 9.08 7.14 11.15
CA ASN A 95 10.49 7.14 11.48
C ASN A 95 11.29 6.67 10.26
N SER A 96 12.37 7.38 9.95
CA SER A 96 13.30 7.02 8.87
C SER A 96 14.70 6.80 9.41
N ALA A 97 15.35 5.72 8.97
CA ALA A 97 16.74 5.40 9.25
C ALA A 97 17.56 5.43 7.95
N TYR A 98 18.76 6.00 8.01
CA TYR A 98 19.66 6.19 6.87
C TYR A 98 20.90 5.32 7.01
N GLY A 99 21.28 4.62 5.95
CA GLY A 99 22.49 3.82 5.94
C GLY A 99 23.80 4.60 6.08
N ALA A 100 23.79 5.90 5.76
CA ALA A 100 24.95 6.77 5.83
C ALA A 100 24.99 7.67 7.07
N SER A 101 24.01 7.54 8.00
CA SER A 101 23.91 8.41 9.18
C SER A 101 23.52 7.62 10.42
N THR A 102 24.02 8.04 11.56
CA THR A 102 23.58 7.54 12.88
C THR A 102 22.31 8.23 13.38
N THR A 103 21.80 9.21 12.63
CA THR A 103 20.63 9.99 13.01
C THR A 103 19.38 9.41 12.37
N SER A 104 18.40 9.06 13.18
CA SER A 104 17.04 8.77 12.72
C SER A 104 16.25 10.07 12.58
N TYR A 105 15.30 10.06 11.67
CA TYR A 105 14.40 11.19 11.41
C TYR A 105 12.95 10.80 11.71
N ASN A 106 12.30 11.62 12.53
CA ASN A 106 10.90 11.44 12.91
C ASN A 106 10.08 12.62 12.40
N LYS A 107 8.94 12.34 11.78
CA LYS A 107 8.01 13.38 11.33
C LYS A 107 6.58 12.96 11.60
N PHE A 108 5.71 13.91 11.85
CA PHE A 108 4.27 13.68 12.02
C PHE A 108 3.48 14.92 11.60
N GLU A 109 2.22 14.69 11.22
CA GLU A 109 1.21 15.73 11.02
C GLU A 109 -0.14 15.27 11.57
N THR A 110 -0.89 16.21 12.15
CA THR A 110 -2.22 15.96 12.72
C THR A 110 -3.36 16.41 11.80
N GLY A 111 -3.04 17.07 10.69
CA GLY A 111 -3.96 17.46 9.62
C GLY A 111 -3.20 17.70 8.33
N ASP A 112 -3.47 16.90 7.31
CA ASP A 112 -2.81 16.98 6.02
C ASP A 112 -3.75 16.54 4.89
N SER A 113 -3.37 16.80 3.64
CA SER A 113 -4.06 16.39 2.42
C SER A 113 -3.66 15.01 1.90
N LYS A 114 -2.81 14.29 2.63
CA LYS A 114 -2.25 12.99 2.27
C LYS A 114 -1.65 12.31 3.50
N ILE A 115 -1.33 11.03 3.38
CA ILE A 115 -0.41 10.33 4.28
C ILE A 115 0.97 10.37 3.60
N GLN A 116 1.93 11.02 4.23
CA GLN A 116 3.32 11.06 3.76
C GLN A 116 4.04 9.81 4.25
N MET A 117 4.71 9.08 3.35
CA MET A 117 5.41 7.83 3.67
C MET A 117 6.92 7.97 3.81
N GLY A 118 7.47 9.14 3.57
CA GLY A 118 8.91 9.38 3.63
C GLY A 118 9.24 10.87 3.61
N GLN A 119 10.52 11.17 3.79
CA GLN A 119 11.00 12.54 3.80
C GLN A 119 11.39 12.99 2.40
N ASP A 120 11.25 14.29 2.10
CA ASP A 120 11.97 14.99 1.03
C ASP A 120 13.46 15.08 1.38
N ALA A 121 14.29 15.47 0.44
CA ALA A 121 15.74 15.56 0.53
C ALA A 121 16.47 14.21 0.32
N ASN A 122 16.74 13.91 -0.94
CA ASN A 122 17.57 12.81 -1.44
C ASN A 122 16.90 11.42 -1.52
N TYR A 123 15.59 11.29 -1.28
CA TYR A 123 14.91 9.98 -1.30
C TYR A 123 13.49 10.05 -1.86
N PRO A 124 13.10 9.11 -2.73
CA PRO A 124 13.95 8.13 -3.45
C PRO A 124 14.84 8.79 -4.49
N GLY A 125 15.93 8.11 -4.85
CA GLY A 125 16.77 8.49 -6.00
C GLY A 125 16.12 8.14 -7.33
N ASN A 126 16.43 8.89 -8.41
CA ASN A 126 15.93 8.65 -9.77
C ASN A 126 16.97 8.01 -10.70
N ASP A 127 18.14 7.65 -10.20
CA ASP A 127 19.13 6.92 -10.99
C ASP A 127 18.56 5.61 -11.55
N ALA A 128 19.03 5.18 -12.72
CA ALA A 128 18.56 3.94 -13.36
C ALA A 128 18.73 2.68 -12.49
N THR A 129 19.58 2.74 -11.47
CA THR A 129 19.80 1.64 -10.50
C THR A 129 19.06 1.86 -9.19
N SER A 130 18.47 3.03 -8.98
CA SER A 130 17.70 3.35 -7.78
C SER A 130 16.30 2.77 -7.87
N ALA A 131 15.87 2.16 -6.79
CA ALA A 131 14.50 1.67 -6.67
C ALA A 131 14.04 1.70 -5.22
N TRP A 132 12.72 1.75 -5.03
CA TRP A 132 12.13 1.54 -3.74
C TRP A 132 11.02 0.48 -3.78
N SER A 133 10.78 -0.12 -2.64
CA SER A 133 9.75 -1.12 -2.44
C SER A 133 9.07 -0.90 -1.10
N ALA A 134 7.81 -1.28 -0.99
CA ALA A 134 7.05 -1.08 0.23
C ALA A 134 6.05 -2.22 0.48
N LYS A 135 5.75 -2.39 1.76
CA LYS A 135 4.64 -3.18 2.24
C LYS A 135 3.71 -2.27 3.06
N ILE A 136 2.45 -2.26 2.69
CA ILE A 136 1.44 -1.39 3.28
C ILE A 136 0.26 -2.24 3.70
N PHE A 137 -0.25 -2.03 4.92
CA PHE A 137 -1.48 -2.64 5.38
C PHE A 137 -2.55 -1.59 5.58
N ILE A 138 -3.77 -1.90 5.14
CA ILE A 138 -4.98 -1.12 5.33
C ILE A 138 -5.86 -1.91 6.28
N HIS A 139 -6.07 -1.39 7.48
CA HIS A 139 -6.77 -2.06 8.56
C HIS A 139 -8.22 -1.63 8.62
N ASN A 140 -9.13 -2.60 8.58
CA ASN A 140 -10.57 -2.41 8.70
C ASN A 140 -11.16 -1.33 7.76
N PRO A 141 -10.85 -1.35 6.44
CA PRO A 141 -11.25 -0.27 5.53
C PRO A 141 -12.76 -0.11 5.39
N SER A 142 -13.53 -1.15 5.65
CA SER A 142 -15.00 -1.12 5.52
C SER A 142 -15.73 -0.66 6.78
N VAL A 143 -15.02 -0.41 7.88
CA VAL A 143 -15.63 0.01 9.14
C VAL A 143 -15.89 1.52 9.12
N THR A 144 -17.11 1.92 9.49
CA THR A 144 -17.57 3.31 9.45
C THR A 144 -17.76 3.91 10.85
N THR A 145 -17.30 3.23 11.91
CA THR A 145 -17.41 3.69 13.30
C THR A 145 -16.12 4.26 13.84
N TYR A 146 -14.99 4.04 13.17
CA TYR A 146 -13.68 4.59 13.48
C TYR A 146 -12.85 4.81 12.22
N HIS A 147 -11.74 5.52 12.34
CA HIS A 147 -10.90 5.88 11.22
C HIS A 147 -10.14 4.65 10.69
N THR A 148 -10.03 4.54 9.38
CA THR A 148 -9.16 3.54 8.73
C THR A 148 -7.70 3.87 9.04
N ILE A 149 -6.96 2.90 9.56
CA ILE A 149 -5.53 3.00 9.84
C ILE A 149 -4.76 2.31 8.70
N ILE A 150 -3.70 2.98 8.24
CA ILE A 150 -2.78 2.48 7.23
C ILE A 150 -1.39 2.45 7.85
N THR A 151 -0.74 1.27 7.85
CA THR A 151 0.65 1.12 8.29
C THR A 151 1.54 0.82 7.09
N PHE A 152 2.77 1.31 7.10
CA PHE A 152 3.69 1.15 5.99
C PHE A 152 5.13 0.91 6.44
N ASP A 153 5.85 0.17 5.61
CA ASP A 153 7.28 -0.12 5.74
C ASP A 153 7.91 -0.02 4.35
N LEU A 154 8.77 0.97 4.14
CA LEU A 154 9.44 1.25 2.87
C LEU A 154 10.93 0.99 3.00
N SER A 155 11.49 0.37 1.97
CA SER A 155 12.93 0.32 1.73
C SER A 155 13.22 1.01 0.42
N MET A 156 14.14 1.96 0.42
CA MET A 156 14.46 2.77 -0.75
C MET A 156 15.96 3.03 -0.85
N GLN A 157 16.39 3.35 -2.04
CA GLN A 157 17.72 3.81 -2.33
C GLN A 157 17.69 5.31 -2.59
N GLY A 158 18.62 6.04 -1.97
CA GLY A 158 18.76 7.47 -2.15
C GLY A 158 19.62 7.85 -3.35
N THR A 159 19.74 9.14 -3.60
CA THR A 159 20.52 9.73 -4.71
C THR A 159 22.00 9.37 -4.70
N ASN A 160 22.57 9.05 -3.53
CA ASN A 160 23.95 8.60 -3.38
C ASN A 160 24.07 7.09 -3.18
N GLN A 161 23.04 6.33 -3.58
CA GLN A 161 22.98 4.88 -3.48
C GLN A 161 23.00 4.32 -2.04
N GLU A 162 22.76 5.14 -1.04
CA GLU A 162 22.60 4.67 0.32
C GLU A 162 21.22 4.03 0.56
N SER A 163 21.20 3.02 1.42
CA SER A 163 19.96 2.32 1.78
C SER A 163 19.21 3.10 2.85
N HIS A 164 17.90 3.22 2.66
CA HIS A 164 16.97 3.86 3.59
C HIS A 164 15.82 2.95 3.92
N ARG A 165 15.36 3.04 5.15
CA ARG A 165 14.12 2.43 5.59
C ARG A 165 13.27 3.46 6.30
N THR A 166 12.01 3.54 5.90
CA THR A 166 10.98 4.34 6.57
C THR A 166 9.83 3.43 6.98
N PHE A 167 9.38 3.54 8.21
CA PHE A 167 8.20 2.86 8.69
C PHE A 167 7.30 3.82 9.46
N GLY A 168 6.01 3.63 9.35
CA GLY A 168 5.07 4.57 9.95
C GLY A 168 3.62 4.13 9.84
N SER A 169 2.76 5.06 10.21
CA SER A 169 1.33 4.90 10.09
C SER A 169 0.65 6.22 9.71
N GLY A 170 -0.50 6.10 9.10
CA GLY A 170 -1.41 7.20 8.87
C GLY A 170 -2.85 6.75 9.06
N GLN A 171 -3.74 7.72 9.16
CA GLN A 171 -5.17 7.47 9.23
C GLN A 171 -5.92 8.46 8.34
N ARG A 172 -7.01 7.99 7.72
CA ARG A 172 -8.04 8.86 7.19
C ARG A 172 -8.88 9.37 8.35
N LYS A 173 -9.07 10.69 8.45
CA LYS A 173 -9.78 11.32 9.59
C LYS A 173 -11.32 11.34 9.44
N ALA A 174 -11.86 10.66 8.45
CA ALA A 174 -13.28 10.42 8.32
C ALA A 174 -13.59 8.95 8.66
N ALA A 175 -14.64 8.73 9.46
CA ALA A 175 -15.14 7.39 9.79
C ALA A 175 -16.05 6.88 8.67
N GLU A 176 -15.46 6.61 7.52
CA GLU A 176 -16.13 6.17 6.29
C GLU A 176 -15.36 5.00 5.68
N ALA A 177 -16.05 4.18 4.89
CA ALA A 177 -15.40 3.08 4.20
C ALA A 177 -14.37 3.59 3.19
N VAL A 178 -13.20 2.95 3.14
CA VAL A 178 -12.19 3.15 2.10
C VAL A 178 -12.36 2.08 1.03
N THR A 179 -12.57 2.49 -0.22
CA THR A 179 -12.84 1.61 -1.36
C THR A 179 -11.70 1.58 -2.37
N ALA A 180 -10.81 2.58 -2.30
CA ALA A 180 -9.64 2.68 -3.16
C ALA A 180 -8.49 3.41 -2.46
N ILE A 181 -7.28 3.13 -2.91
CA ILE A 181 -6.04 3.77 -2.47
C ILE A 181 -5.27 4.27 -3.68
N GLN A 182 -4.71 5.47 -3.58
CA GLN A 182 -3.88 6.09 -4.61
C GLN A 182 -2.50 6.36 -4.06
N PHE A 183 -1.50 6.07 -4.88
CA PHE A 183 -0.09 6.41 -4.65
C PHE A 183 0.31 7.51 -5.63
N LEU A 184 1.07 8.48 -5.15
CA LEU A 184 1.61 9.57 -5.96
C LEU A 184 2.91 10.08 -5.32
N MET A 185 3.70 10.79 -6.09
CA MET A 185 4.85 11.53 -5.58
C MET A 185 4.45 12.98 -5.29
N SER A 186 5.18 13.68 -4.44
CA SER A 186 4.96 15.12 -4.18
C SER A 186 5.19 15.97 -5.45
N SER A 187 6.01 15.49 -6.36
CA SER A 187 6.23 16.01 -7.73
C SER A 187 6.78 14.89 -8.61
N GLY A 188 6.66 15.03 -9.92
CA GLY A 188 7.15 14.03 -10.87
C GLY A 188 6.24 12.80 -10.99
N ASN A 189 6.71 11.82 -11.72
CA ASN A 189 5.99 10.60 -12.04
C ASN A 189 6.69 9.38 -11.42
N PHE A 190 5.97 8.27 -11.31
CA PHE A 190 6.56 6.93 -11.23
C PHE A 190 6.99 6.52 -12.65
N ASP A 191 8.28 6.34 -12.89
CA ASP A 191 8.77 5.90 -14.19
C ASP A 191 8.49 4.42 -14.40
N THR A 192 8.70 3.62 -13.35
CA THR A 192 8.42 2.18 -13.35
C THR A 192 7.89 1.76 -11.98
N GLY A 193 7.47 0.51 -11.87
CA GLY A 193 7.12 -0.13 -10.62
C GLY A 193 5.85 -0.93 -10.71
N LYS A 194 5.71 -1.91 -9.83
CA LYS A 194 4.51 -2.75 -9.73
C LYS A 194 3.84 -2.57 -8.39
N PHE A 195 2.55 -2.32 -8.42
CA PHE A 195 1.68 -2.13 -7.26
C PHE A 195 0.65 -3.26 -7.25
N SER A 196 0.66 -4.11 -6.25
CA SER A 196 -0.20 -5.29 -6.17
C SER A 196 -1.07 -5.23 -4.91
N LEU A 197 -2.37 -5.44 -5.08
CA LEU A 197 -3.36 -5.45 -4.01
C LEU A 197 -3.72 -6.88 -3.64
N PHE A 198 -3.73 -7.14 -2.36
CA PHE A 198 -4.11 -8.41 -1.76
C PHE A 198 -5.11 -8.18 -0.64
N LYS A 199 -5.96 -9.15 -0.40
CA LYS A 199 -6.76 -9.25 0.83
C LYS A 199 -6.26 -10.36 1.74
N ILE A 200 -6.28 -10.09 3.04
CA ILE A 200 -5.89 -11.06 4.08
C ILE A 200 -7.18 -11.54 4.72
N LYS A 201 -7.49 -12.81 4.52
CA LYS A 201 -8.65 -13.46 5.12
C LYS A 201 -8.25 -14.08 6.45
N HIS A 202 -8.97 -13.72 7.49
CA HIS A 202 -8.91 -14.44 8.75
C HIS A 202 -9.78 -15.71 8.64
N ALA A 203 -9.24 -16.83 9.16
CA ALA A 203 -9.92 -18.13 9.12
C ALA A 203 -11.05 -18.21 10.14
#